data_105941156026fb218853158a16907dfd
#
_entry.id   105941156026fb218853158a16907dfd
#
_cell.length_a   1.000
_cell.length_b   1.000
_cell.length_c   1.000
_cell.angle_alpha   90.00
_cell.angle_beta   90.00
_cell.angle_gamma   90.00
#
_symmetry.space_group_name_H-M   'P 1'
#
loop_
_entity.id
_entity.type
_entity.pdbx_description
1 polymer ?
#
loop_
_entity_poly.entity_id
_entity_poly.type
_entity_poly.pdbx_seq_one_letter_code
_entity_poly.pdbx_strand_id
1 'polypeptide(L)'
;WNGQCQFETDDFVAQCKQALQNIVATLACAGAGPEHMARMTWYVKDKKEYVARGRELGKVYQEVMGKNYPAMTLVQVADLVEDRALVEIEVTAVKP
;
A
#
# COMPACT_ATOMS: atom_id res chain seq x y z
N TRP A 1 -5.56 1.54 -6.19
CA TRP A 1 -5.99 1.39 -7.58
C TRP A 1 -6.77 2.63 -8.02
N ASN A 2 -6.95 2.77 -9.29
CA ASN A 2 -7.45 4.03 -9.86
C ASN A 2 -8.97 4.05 -10.12
N GLY A 3 -9.74 3.25 -9.43
CA GLY A 3 -11.19 3.20 -9.59
C GLY A 3 -11.66 2.36 -10.77
N GLN A 4 -10.76 1.96 -11.63
CA GLN A 4 -11.04 1.13 -12.80
C GLN A 4 -10.42 -0.25 -12.68
N CYS A 5 -9.86 -0.57 -11.51
CA CYS A 5 -9.17 -1.83 -11.24
C CYS A 5 -8.02 -2.08 -12.22
N GLN A 6 -7.37 -1.00 -12.67
CA GLN A 6 -6.26 -1.09 -13.61
C GLN A 6 -4.96 -0.68 -12.95
N PHE A 7 -3.89 -1.37 -13.32
CA PHE A 7 -2.55 -1.03 -12.92
C PHE A 7 -1.84 -0.42 -14.13
N GLU A 8 -1.28 0.77 -13.94
CA GLU A 8 -0.62 1.51 -15.01
C GLU A 8 0.80 1.00 -15.26
N THR A 9 1.31 0.16 -14.38
CA THR A 9 2.68 -0.31 -14.45
C THR A 9 2.81 -1.69 -13.83
N ASP A 10 3.80 -2.44 -14.29
CA ASP A 10 4.18 -3.71 -13.68
C ASP A 10 5.33 -3.54 -12.70
N ASP A 11 5.76 -2.30 -12.42
CA ASP A 11 6.79 -2.04 -11.43
C ASP A 11 6.22 -2.15 -10.01
N PHE A 12 6.88 -2.97 -9.18
CA PHE A 12 6.42 -3.25 -7.83
C PHE A 12 6.33 -1.98 -6.96
N VAL A 13 7.38 -1.16 -6.98
CA VAL A 13 7.40 0.07 -6.15
C VAL A 13 6.33 1.04 -6.60
N ALA A 14 6.13 1.19 -7.90
CA ALA A 14 5.08 2.07 -8.42
C ALA A 14 3.70 1.58 -8.04
N GLN A 15 3.46 0.27 -8.04
CA GLN A 15 2.19 -0.30 -7.58
C GLN A 15 1.99 -0.05 -6.08
N CYS A 16 3.05 -0.16 -5.27
CA CYS A 16 2.97 0.15 -3.84
C CYS A 16 2.60 1.61 -3.62
N LYS A 17 3.22 2.52 -4.36
CA LYS A 17 2.91 3.94 -4.26
C LYS A 17 1.45 4.21 -4.62
N GLN A 18 0.98 3.64 -5.72
CA GLN A 18 -0.40 3.79 -6.17
C GLN A 18 -1.37 3.28 -5.11
N ALA A 19 -1.11 2.11 -4.54
CA ALA A 19 -1.96 1.53 -3.51
C ALA A 19 -2.04 2.44 -2.27
N LEU A 20 -0.90 2.96 -1.81
CA LEU A 20 -0.87 3.86 -0.66
C LEU A 20 -1.61 5.16 -0.96
N GLN A 21 -1.41 5.74 -2.14
CA GLN A 21 -2.09 6.97 -2.54
C GLN A 21 -3.61 6.77 -2.58
N ASN A 22 -4.07 5.65 -3.09
CA ASN A 22 -5.50 5.34 -3.14
C ASN A 22 -6.10 5.21 -1.74
N ILE A 23 -5.37 4.59 -0.81
CA ILE A 23 -5.81 4.46 0.58
C ILE A 23 -5.94 5.84 1.22
N VAL A 24 -4.92 6.69 1.06
CA VAL A 24 -4.94 8.04 1.64
C VAL A 24 -6.10 8.85 1.05
N ALA A 25 -6.33 8.76 -0.26
CA ALA A 25 -7.43 9.45 -0.91
C ALA A 25 -8.79 8.97 -0.39
N THR A 26 -8.95 7.66 -0.20
CA THR A 26 -10.18 7.08 0.33
C THR A 26 -10.44 7.54 1.77
N LEU A 27 -9.39 7.56 2.60
CA LEU A 27 -9.51 8.05 3.97
C LEU A 27 -9.89 9.53 4.01
N ALA A 28 -9.33 10.32 3.11
CA ALA A 28 -9.65 11.75 3.03
C ALA A 28 -11.14 11.97 2.76
N CYS A 29 -11.75 11.13 1.93
CA CYS A 29 -13.19 11.19 1.66
C CYS A 29 -14.02 10.95 2.92
N ALA A 30 -13.49 10.22 3.89
CA ALA A 30 -14.16 9.96 5.16
C ALA A 30 -13.73 10.94 6.27
N GLY A 31 -12.92 11.94 5.93
CA GLY A 31 -12.44 12.92 6.91
C GLY A 31 -11.29 12.41 7.77
N ALA A 32 -10.55 11.41 7.29
CA ALA A 32 -9.44 10.82 8.01
C ALA A 32 -8.15 10.96 7.20
N GLY A 33 -7.01 10.72 7.82
CA GLY A 33 -5.72 10.78 7.18
C GLY A 33 -4.80 9.67 7.66
N PRO A 34 -3.54 9.66 7.18
CA PRO A 34 -2.58 8.63 7.55
C PRO A 34 -2.37 8.49 9.05
N GLU A 35 -2.49 9.58 9.80
CA GLU A 35 -2.33 9.59 11.25
C GLU A 35 -3.42 8.81 11.98
N HIS A 36 -4.51 8.47 11.30
CA HIS A 36 -5.61 7.72 11.88
C HIS A 36 -5.53 6.23 11.61
N MET A 37 -4.53 5.78 10.88
CA MET A 37 -4.35 4.36 10.60
C MET A 37 -3.86 3.63 11.83
N ALA A 38 -4.56 2.54 12.21
CA ALA A 38 -4.19 1.73 13.35
C ALA A 38 -3.27 0.58 12.93
N ARG A 39 -3.54 -0.02 11.79
CA ARG A 39 -2.73 -1.12 11.27
C ARG A 39 -2.90 -1.24 9.76
N MET A 40 -1.91 -1.90 9.14
CA MET A 40 -1.98 -2.20 7.72
C MET A 40 -1.40 -3.59 7.46
N THR A 41 -1.93 -4.26 6.46
CA THR A 41 -1.45 -5.55 6.01
C THR A 41 -1.09 -5.46 4.55
N TRP A 42 0.11 -5.92 4.21
CA TRP A 42 0.59 -5.97 2.84
C TRP A 42 0.59 -7.41 2.36
N TYR A 43 -0.05 -7.65 1.24
CA TYR A 43 -0.04 -8.94 0.56
C TYR A 43 0.80 -8.79 -0.69
N VAL A 44 1.93 -9.51 -0.75
CA VAL A 44 2.86 -9.41 -1.87
C VAL A 44 3.05 -10.76 -2.53
N LYS A 45 3.24 -10.77 -3.86
CA LYS A 45 3.50 -12.00 -4.60
C LYS A 45 4.93 -12.48 -4.41
N ASP A 46 5.87 -11.56 -4.21
CA ASP A 46 7.29 -11.89 -4.06
C ASP A 46 7.92 -11.07 -2.95
N LYS A 47 8.10 -11.69 -1.78
CA LYS A 47 8.72 -11.03 -0.64
C LYS A 47 10.17 -10.65 -0.89
N LYS A 48 10.85 -11.36 -1.79
CA LYS A 48 12.25 -11.05 -2.14
C LYS A 48 12.34 -9.71 -2.82
N GLU A 49 11.37 -9.37 -3.66
CA GLU A 49 11.32 -8.07 -4.30
C GLU A 49 11.07 -6.97 -3.29
N TYR A 50 10.19 -7.21 -2.32
CA TYR A 50 9.96 -6.27 -1.23
C TYR A 50 11.25 -5.97 -0.47
N VAL A 51 12.00 -7.00 -0.12
CA VAL A 51 13.27 -6.84 0.60
C VAL A 51 14.32 -6.16 -0.26
N ALA A 52 14.44 -6.56 -1.53
CA ALA A 52 15.43 -6.01 -2.45
C ALA A 52 15.20 -4.52 -2.73
N ARG A 53 13.95 -4.08 -2.72
CA ARG A 53 13.58 -2.71 -3.04
C ARG A 53 13.20 -1.88 -1.82
N GLY A 54 13.62 -2.33 -0.63
CA GLY A 54 13.24 -1.71 0.63
C GLY A 54 13.58 -0.23 0.74
N ARG A 55 14.74 0.19 0.19
CA ARG A 55 15.14 1.60 0.22
C ARG A 55 14.20 2.47 -0.60
N GLU A 56 13.87 2.02 -1.80
CA GLU A 56 12.92 2.74 -2.67
C GLU A 56 11.53 2.78 -2.04
N LEU A 57 11.10 1.66 -1.45
CA LEU A 57 9.82 1.58 -0.77
C LEU A 57 9.76 2.53 0.42
N GLY A 58 10.85 2.64 1.17
CA GLY A 58 10.93 3.56 2.31
C GLY A 58 10.71 5.00 1.90
N LYS A 59 11.32 5.41 0.77
CA LYS A 59 11.13 6.75 0.23
C LYS A 59 9.69 7.00 -0.19
N VAL A 60 9.11 6.05 -0.92
CA VAL A 60 7.72 6.14 -1.38
C VAL A 60 6.77 6.19 -0.19
N TYR A 61 7.01 5.35 0.81
CA TYR A 61 6.20 5.33 2.01
C TYR A 61 6.21 6.69 2.71
N GLN A 62 7.39 7.29 2.86
CA GLN A 62 7.51 8.60 3.49
C GLN A 62 6.82 9.70 2.69
N GLU A 63 6.89 9.64 1.36
CA GLU A 63 6.21 10.61 0.50
C GLU A 63 4.70 10.60 0.71
N VAL A 64 4.11 9.42 0.88
CA VAL A 64 2.65 9.26 0.95
C VAL A 64 2.16 9.31 2.40
N MET A 65 2.86 8.64 3.31
CA MET A 65 2.41 8.44 4.68
C MET A 65 3.05 9.42 5.68
N GLY A 66 4.13 10.07 5.29
CA GLY A 66 4.88 10.93 6.19
C GLY A 66 5.54 10.09 7.29
N LYS A 67 5.39 10.53 8.54
CA LYS A 67 5.98 9.83 9.70
C LYS A 67 4.98 8.96 10.43
N ASN A 68 3.92 8.55 9.76
CA ASN A 68 2.87 7.71 10.36
C ASN A 68 3.17 6.25 10.11
N TYR A 69 3.44 5.50 11.17
CA TYR A 69 3.84 4.10 11.09
C TYR A 69 2.86 3.22 11.86
N PRO A 70 1.72 2.86 11.26
CA PRO A 70 0.80 1.94 11.91
C PRO A 70 1.42 0.55 12.07
N ALA A 71 0.86 -0.27 12.94
CA ALA A 71 1.28 -1.66 13.04
C ALA A 71 1.15 -2.32 11.67
N MET A 72 2.18 -3.03 11.25
CA MET A 72 2.24 -3.59 9.90
C MET A 72 2.53 -5.08 9.92
N THR A 73 1.81 -5.80 9.06
CA THR A 73 2.06 -7.20 8.77
C THR A 73 2.29 -7.33 7.27
N LEU A 74 3.28 -8.10 6.88
CA LEU A 74 3.55 -8.38 5.47
C LEU A 74 3.56 -9.88 5.27
N VAL A 75 2.78 -10.36 4.30
CA VAL A 75 2.71 -11.77 3.97
C VAL A 75 2.87 -11.98 2.46
N GLN A 76 3.55 -13.05 2.10
CA GLN A 76 3.63 -13.47 0.71
C GLN A 76 2.47 -14.38 0.40
N VAL A 77 1.81 -14.13 -0.74
CA VAL A 77 0.67 -14.92 -1.18
C VAL A 77 0.95 -15.53 -2.54
N ALA A 78 0.24 -16.60 -2.85
CA ALA A 78 0.43 -17.30 -4.12
C ALA A 78 -0.09 -16.49 -5.30
N ASP A 79 -1.18 -15.72 -5.09
CA ASP A 79 -1.77 -14.93 -6.16
C ASP A 79 -2.67 -13.85 -5.55
N LEU A 80 -3.00 -12.86 -6.37
CA LEU A 80 -3.94 -11.81 -6.03
C LEU A 80 -5.08 -11.84 -7.03
N VAL A 81 -6.22 -11.24 -6.68
CA VAL A 81 -7.41 -11.26 -7.53
C VAL A 81 -7.12 -10.63 -8.89
N GLU A 82 -6.42 -9.51 -8.91
CA GLU A 82 -6.02 -8.86 -10.16
C GLU A 82 -4.72 -9.47 -10.67
N ASP A 83 -4.74 -10.01 -11.90
CA ASP A 83 -3.59 -10.74 -12.46
C ASP A 83 -2.30 -9.91 -12.52
N ARG A 84 -2.41 -8.61 -12.76
CA ARG A 84 -1.23 -7.73 -12.85
C ARG A 84 -0.80 -7.18 -11.50
N ALA A 85 -1.55 -7.42 -10.45
CA ALA A 85 -1.21 -6.91 -9.13
C ALA A 85 -0.01 -7.66 -8.57
N LEU A 86 0.99 -6.92 -8.09
CA LEU A 86 2.15 -7.45 -7.38
C LEU A 86 2.02 -7.25 -5.88
N VAL A 87 1.13 -6.37 -5.47
CA VAL A 87 0.90 -6.01 -4.07
C VAL A 87 -0.55 -5.64 -3.86
N GLU A 88 -1.04 -5.92 -2.67
CA GLU A 88 -2.35 -5.45 -2.21
C GLU A 88 -2.18 -5.00 -0.75
N ILE A 89 -2.76 -3.86 -0.40
CA ILE A 89 -2.61 -3.27 0.93
C ILE A 89 -3.98 -3.09 1.56
N GLU A 90 -4.13 -3.57 2.78
CA GLU A 90 -5.35 -3.44 3.56
C GLU A 90 -5.05 -2.59 4.79
N VAL A 91 -5.93 -1.65 5.12
CA VAL A 91 -5.74 -0.73 6.22
C VAL A 91 -6.97 -0.71 7.11
N THR A 92 -6.74 -0.66 8.42
CA THR A 92 -7.77 -0.33 9.40
C THR A 92 -7.42 1.02 10.00
N ALA A 93 -8.36 1.95 9.92
CA ALA A 93 -8.19 3.28 10.48
C ALA A 93 -9.30 3.56 11.49
N VAL A 94 -8.96 4.39 12.50
CA VAL A 94 -9.92 4.83 13.51
C VAL A 94 -10.26 6.27 13.20
N LYS A 95 -11.50 6.53 12.83
CA LYS A 95 -11.95 7.86 12.47
C LYS A 95 -11.94 8.76 13.71
N PRO A 96 -11.45 9.99 13.58
CA PRO A 96 -11.40 10.91 14.71
C PRO A 96 -12.80 11.35 15.18
#